data_415416d2ba3442bf566892cfb542e050
#
_entry.id   415416d2ba3442bf566892cfb542e050
#
_cell.length_a   1.000
_cell.length_b   1.000
_cell.length_c   1.000
_cell.angle_alpha   90.00
_cell.angle_beta   90.00
_cell.angle_gamma   90.00
#
_symmetry.space_group_name_H-M   'P 1'
#
loop_
_entity.id
_entity.type
_entity.pdbx_description
1 polymer ?
#
loop_
_entity_poly.entity_id
_entity_poly.type
_entity_poly.pdbx_seq_one_letter_code
_entity_poly.pdbx_strand_id
1 'polypeptide(L)'
;YHRRVINENDRFICFAPFASRFPFEMWLVSKHHDPNFADLEDSDISSLAQCFQKSLKYLDKALDFPPYNYIIHTIPVNTSRQYTYHWHIEIIPRLTNIAGFEWGTGFYINPVPPEQAVEILRSANGDSQ
;
A
#
# COMPACT_ATOMS: atom_id res chain seq x y z
N TYR A 1 -11.68 -9.27 4.69
CA TYR A 1 -11.23 -8.51 3.52
C TYR A 1 -11.51 -7.02 3.68
N HIS A 2 -12.77 -6.60 3.90
CA HIS A 2 -13.14 -5.18 4.02
C HIS A 2 -12.44 -4.46 5.18
N ARG A 3 -12.05 -5.18 6.20
CA ARG A 3 -11.37 -4.62 7.37
C ARG A 3 -9.96 -4.10 7.05
N ARG A 4 -9.41 -4.47 5.90
CA ARG A 4 -8.06 -4.05 5.49
C ARG A 4 -8.08 -3.03 4.37
N VAL A 5 -9.25 -2.63 3.87
CA VAL A 5 -9.37 -1.63 2.82
C VAL A 5 -9.28 -0.23 3.43
N ILE A 6 -8.34 0.57 2.94
CA ILE A 6 -8.15 1.94 3.38
C ILE A 6 -8.97 2.88 2.50
N ASN A 7 -8.85 2.73 1.20
CA ASN A 7 -9.44 3.62 0.21
C ASN A 7 -9.54 2.90 -1.13
N GLU A 8 -10.56 3.21 -1.91
CA GLU A 8 -10.72 2.65 -3.25
C GLU A 8 -11.52 3.60 -4.14
N ASN A 9 -11.34 3.42 -5.44
CA ASN A 9 -12.20 4.00 -6.45
C ASN A 9 -12.62 2.90 -7.43
N ASP A 10 -13.18 3.26 -8.59
CA ASP A 10 -13.67 2.27 -9.53
C ASP A 10 -12.59 1.34 -10.08
N ARG A 11 -11.35 1.79 -10.14
CA ARG A 11 -10.26 1.08 -10.81
C ARG A 11 -9.15 0.61 -9.89
N PHE A 12 -8.99 1.24 -8.74
CA PHE A 12 -7.87 0.95 -7.83
C PHE A 12 -8.33 0.79 -6.40
N ILE A 13 -7.56 0.04 -5.64
CA ILE A 13 -7.82 -0.22 -4.23
C ILE A 13 -6.51 -0.10 -3.45
N CYS A 14 -6.57 0.59 -2.31
CA CYS A 14 -5.48 0.69 -1.36
C CYS A 14 -5.87 -0.06 -0.09
N PHE A 15 -5.03 -0.96 0.36
CA PHE A 15 -5.34 -1.82 1.50
C PHE A 15 -4.07 -2.12 2.30
N ALA A 16 -4.26 -2.56 3.55
CA ALA A 16 -3.19 -3.06 4.38
C ALA A 16 -3.01 -4.55 4.10
N PRO A 17 -1.83 -5.01 3.65
CA PRO A 17 -1.62 -6.42 3.36
C PRO A 17 -1.71 -7.26 4.63
N PHE A 18 -2.22 -8.48 4.50
CA PHE A 18 -2.38 -9.39 5.64
C PHE A 18 -1.06 -9.63 6.36
N ALA A 19 0.01 -9.84 5.60
CA ALA A 19 1.34 -10.10 6.13
C ALA A 19 2.20 -8.84 6.11
N SER A 20 1.70 -7.72 6.62
CA SER A 20 2.43 -6.45 6.69
C SER A 20 3.73 -6.62 7.47
N ARG A 21 4.84 -6.22 6.85
CA ARG A 21 6.17 -6.26 7.49
C ARG A 21 6.43 -5.04 8.37
N PHE A 22 5.81 -3.92 8.03
CA PHE A 22 6.02 -2.63 8.69
C PHE A 22 4.70 -2.06 9.16
N PRO A 23 4.68 -1.30 10.29
CA PRO A 23 3.47 -0.63 10.74
C PRO A 23 2.95 0.32 9.66
N PHE A 24 1.65 0.26 9.39
CA PHE A 24 0.96 1.13 8.41
C PHE A 24 1.43 0.94 6.97
N GLU A 25 2.03 -0.19 6.65
CA GLU A 25 2.32 -0.54 5.26
C GLU A 25 1.02 -0.61 4.46
N MET A 26 1.01 0.04 3.29
CA MET A 26 -0.15 0.05 2.40
C MET A 26 0.24 -0.46 1.03
N TRP A 27 -0.67 -1.19 0.38
CA TRP A 27 -0.50 -1.63 -1.00
C TRP A 27 -1.59 -1.03 -1.85
N LEU A 28 -1.22 -0.54 -3.02
CA LEU A 28 -2.13 0.00 -4.02
C LEU A 28 -2.09 -0.88 -5.25
N VAL A 29 -3.25 -1.40 -5.66
CA VAL A 29 -3.34 -2.32 -6.80
C VAL A 29 -4.52 -1.92 -7.68
N SER A 30 -4.47 -2.31 -8.97
CA SER A 30 -5.62 -2.17 -9.84
C SER A 30 -6.64 -3.26 -9.52
N LYS A 31 -7.91 -2.96 -9.73
CA LYS A 31 -8.99 -3.94 -9.57
C LYS A 31 -9.03 -4.94 -10.71
N HIS A 32 -8.43 -4.58 -11.86
CA HIS A 32 -8.26 -5.48 -13.00
C HIS A 32 -6.88 -6.09 -12.98
N HIS A 33 -6.74 -7.27 -13.56
CA HIS A 33 -5.45 -7.94 -13.62
C HIS A 33 -4.54 -7.24 -14.64
N ASP A 34 -3.51 -6.55 -14.15
CA ASP A 34 -2.51 -5.87 -14.96
C ASP A 34 -1.12 -6.30 -14.50
N PRO A 35 -0.39 -7.06 -15.30
CA PRO A 35 0.96 -7.47 -14.91
C PRO A 35 2.00 -6.35 -15.05
N ASN A 36 1.79 -5.44 -15.98
CA ASN A 36 2.79 -4.43 -16.31
C ASN A 36 2.26 -3.01 -16.07
N PHE A 37 2.90 -2.30 -15.15
CA PHE A 37 2.57 -0.92 -14.82
C PHE A 37 2.65 0.00 -16.05
N ALA A 38 3.59 -0.26 -16.96
CA ALA A 38 3.80 0.58 -18.15
C ALA A 38 2.66 0.51 -19.16
N ASP A 39 1.78 -0.48 -19.04
CA ASP A 39 0.65 -0.65 -19.96
C ASP A 39 -0.60 0.13 -19.55
N LEU A 40 -0.54 0.92 -18.48
CA LEU A 40 -1.66 1.73 -18.04
C LEU A 40 -2.01 2.80 -19.08
N GLU A 41 -3.30 2.97 -19.32
CA GLU A 41 -3.80 4.03 -20.19
C GLU A 41 -3.93 5.35 -19.39
N ASP A 42 -4.08 6.47 -20.12
CA ASP A 42 -4.16 7.79 -19.49
C ASP A 42 -5.32 7.91 -18.50
N SER A 43 -6.47 7.33 -18.82
CA SER A 43 -7.61 7.33 -17.90
C SER A 43 -7.33 6.55 -16.61
N ASP A 44 -6.56 5.47 -16.72
CA ASP A 44 -6.14 4.69 -15.56
C ASP A 44 -5.14 5.45 -14.71
N ILE A 45 -4.23 6.20 -15.35
CA ILE A 45 -3.25 7.02 -14.64
C ILE A 45 -3.94 8.07 -13.79
N SER A 46 -4.98 8.74 -14.31
CA SER A 46 -5.76 9.70 -13.52
C SER A 46 -6.42 9.05 -12.31
N SER A 47 -7.05 7.90 -12.49
CA SER A 47 -7.67 7.16 -11.39
C SER A 47 -6.65 6.69 -10.36
N LEU A 48 -5.49 6.23 -10.83
CA LEU A 48 -4.38 5.85 -9.96
C LEU A 48 -3.89 7.02 -9.13
N ALA A 49 -3.68 8.17 -9.77
CA ALA A 49 -3.21 9.37 -9.09
C ALA A 49 -4.17 9.82 -8.00
N GLN A 50 -5.48 9.76 -8.26
CA GLN A 50 -6.49 10.10 -7.27
C GLN A 50 -6.46 9.16 -6.07
N CYS A 51 -6.39 7.86 -6.32
CA CYS A 51 -6.34 6.86 -5.26
C CYS A 51 -5.05 6.97 -4.45
N PHE A 52 -3.92 7.18 -5.11
CA PHE A 52 -2.62 7.35 -4.47
C PHE A 52 -2.62 8.60 -3.58
N GLN A 53 -3.06 9.73 -4.13
CA GLN A 53 -3.08 11.00 -3.39
C GLN A 53 -3.98 10.90 -2.16
N LYS A 54 -5.17 10.32 -2.30
CA LYS A 54 -6.09 10.17 -1.17
C LYS A 54 -5.51 9.25 -0.09
N SER A 55 -4.84 8.19 -0.50
CA SER A 55 -4.21 7.26 0.44
C SER A 55 -3.08 7.93 1.21
N LEU A 56 -2.27 8.76 0.55
CA LEU A 56 -1.22 9.53 1.23
C LEU A 56 -1.80 10.56 2.19
N LYS A 57 -2.93 11.18 1.84
CA LYS A 57 -3.62 12.10 2.76
C LYS A 57 -4.11 11.40 4.02
N TYR A 58 -4.59 10.17 3.88
CA TYR A 58 -4.98 9.36 5.04
C TYR A 58 -3.78 9.14 5.96
N LEU A 59 -2.65 8.82 5.38
CA LEU A 59 -1.41 8.58 6.12
C LEU A 59 -0.94 9.87 6.82
N ASP A 60 -0.90 10.98 6.10
CA ASP A 60 -0.45 12.26 6.61
C ASP A 60 -1.29 12.71 7.80
N LYS A 61 -2.59 12.56 7.69
CA LYS A 61 -3.51 13.01 8.73
C LYS A 61 -3.45 12.14 9.98
N ALA A 62 -3.27 10.84 9.80
CA ALA A 62 -3.23 9.90 10.92
C ALA A 62 -1.89 9.94 11.66
N LEU A 63 -0.78 10.15 10.96
CA LEU A 63 0.57 10.01 11.49
C LEU A 63 1.38 11.30 11.47
N ASP A 64 0.73 12.43 11.22
CA ASP A 64 1.35 13.77 11.22
C ASP A 64 2.50 13.88 10.21
N PHE A 65 2.18 13.65 8.93
CA PHE A 65 3.12 13.82 7.82
C PHE A 65 4.40 12.99 7.99
N PRO A 66 4.29 11.68 8.16
CA PRO A 66 5.47 10.84 8.34
C PRO A 66 6.30 10.79 7.06
N PRO A 67 7.61 10.65 7.15
CA PRO A 67 8.39 10.29 5.98
C PRO A 67 7.99 8.88 5.53
N TYR A 68 8.04 8.63 4.23
CA TYR A 68 7.67 7.34 3.67
C TYR A 68 8.49 7.03 2.44
N ASN A 69 8.60 5.75 2.13
CA ASN A 69 9.09 5.28 0.84
C ASN A 69 7.94 4.64 0.09
N TYR A 70 8.00 4.68 -1.25
CA TYR A 70 7.11 3.86 -2.05
C TYR A 70 7.91 3.13 -3.12
N ILE A 71 7.43 1.95 -3.48
CA ILE A 71 8.11 1.08 -4.43
C ILE A 71 7.06 0.58 -5.41
N ILE A 72 7.34 0.69 -6.71
CA ILE A 72 6.48 0.14 -7.75
C ILE A 72 7.05 -1.21 -8.15
N HIS A 73 6.27 -2.27 -7.87
CA HIS A 73 6.62 -3.62 -8.29
C HIS A 73 5.88 -3.94 -9.57
N THR A 74 6.61 -4.08 -10.67
CA THR A 74 6.05 -4.45 -11.96
C THR A 74 6.69 -5.74 -12.45
N ILE A 75 6.07 -6.37 -13.46
CA ILE A 75 6.61 -7.61 -13.98
C ILE A 75 8.02 -7.38 -14.56
N PRO A 76 8.98 -8.27 -14.28
CA PRO A 76 10.30 -8.16 -14.91
C PRO A 76 10.22 -8.25 -16.42
N VAL A 77 11.02 -7.43 -17.12
CA VAL A 77 10.94 -7.29 -18.57
C VAL A 77 11.16 -8.59 -19.36
N ASN A 78 11.87 -9.54 -18.78
CA ASN A 78 12.24 -10.78 -19.48
C ASN A 78 11.43 -12.01 -19.01
N THR A 79 10.22 -11.78 -18.51
CA THR A 79 9.39 -12.90 -18.04
C THR A 79 8.19 -13.12 -18.94
N SER A 80 7.79 -14.39 -19.09
CA SER A 80 6.59 -14.78 -19.82
C SER A 80 5.38 -15.03 -18.89
N ARG A 81 5.53 -14.83 -17.57
CA ARG A 81 4.48 -15.12 -16.59
C ARG A 81 3.53 -13.94 -16.37
N GLN A 82 3.14 -13.26 -17.44
CA GLN A 82 2.31 -12.06 -17.35
C GLN A 82 0.94 -12.35 -16.72
N TYR A 83 0.38 -13.51 -16.95
CA TYR A 83 -0.96 -13.83 -16.45
C TYR A 83 -1.01 -14.15 -14.97
N THR A 84 0.14 -14.39 -14.31
CA THR A 84 0.17 -14.69 -12.88
C THR A 84 0.66 -13.52 -12.03
N TYR A 85 1.15 -12.47 -12.65
CA TYR A 85 1.70 -11.31 -11.94
C TYR A 85 0.70 -10.17 -11.93
N HIS A 86 0.68 -9.43 -10.81
CA HIS A 86 -0.15 -8.24 -10.68
C HIS A 86 0.73 -7.13 -10.11
N TRP A 87 0.97 -6.07 -10.89
CA TRP A 87 1.78 -4.97 -10.41
C TRP A 87 1.11 -4.29 -9.22
N HIS A 88 1.93 -3.73 -8.34
CA HIS A 88 1.41 -3.02 -7.17
C HIS A 88 2.41 -1.98 -6.70
N ILE A 89 1.88 -0.99 -5.96
CA ILE A 89 2.70 0.01 -5.29
C ILE A 89 2.65 -0.28 -3.80
N GLU A 90 3.82 -0.41 -3.18
CA GLU A 90 3.95 -0.54 -1.74
C GLU A 90 4.30 0.82 -1.16
N ILE A 91 3.57 1.28 -0.15
CA ILE A 91 3.82 2.53 0.56
C ILE A 91 4.19 2.17 1.98
N ILE A 92 5.40 2.57 2.41
CA ILE A 92 5.95 2.18 3.70
C ILE A 92 6.36 3.44 4.47
N PRO A 93 5.59 3.86 5.48
CA PRO A 93 5.99 4.98 6.32
C PRO A 93 7.15 4.59 7.23
N ARG A 94 8.02 5.55 7.50
CA ARG A 94 9.21 5.34 8.33
C ARG A 94 8.92 5.89 9.73
N LEU A 95 8.41 5.01 10.59
CA LEU A 95 7.95 5.39 11.93
C LEU A 95 8.92 5.00 13.03
N THR A 96 9.74 3.95 12.80
CA THR A 96 10.69 3.44 13.77
C THR A 96 11.98 3.04 13.09
N ASN A 97 13.08 3.05 13.85
CA ASN A 97 14.33 2.50 13.37
C ASN A 97 14.29 0.98 13.45
N ILE A 98 15.00 0.33 12.53
CA ILE A 98 15.13 -1.13 12.56
C ILE A 98 15.94 -1.53 13.77
N ALA A 99 15.39 -2.42 14.61
CA ALA A 99 16.08 -2.93 15.80
C ALA A 99 17.19 -3.90 15.41
N GLY A 100 18.14 -4.10 16.33
CA GLY A 100 19.25 -5.02 16.10
C GLY A 100 18.82 -6.45 15.78
N PHE A 101 17.73 -6.91 16.39
CA PHE A 101 17.17 -8.22 16.09
C PHE A 101 16.77 -8.34 14.61
N GLU A 102 16.14 -7.32 14.06
CA GLU A 102 15.69 -7.31 12.66
C GLU A 102 16.89 -7.28 11.71
N TRP A 103 17.92 -6.50 12.04
CA TRP A 103 19.14 -6.46 11.25
C TRP A 103 19.88 -7.81 11.25
N GLY A 104 19.97 -8.44 12.41
CA GLY A 104 20.75 -9.67 12.55
C GLY A 104 20.06 -10.91 12.01
N THR A 105 18.73 -10.96 12.05
CA THR A 105 17.95 -12.16 11.69
C THR A 105 17.23 -12.05 10.36
N GLY A 106 17.01 -10.84 9.86
CA GLY A 106 16.21 -10.60 8.67
C GLY A 106 14.71 -10.73 8.88
N PHE A 107 14.27 -10.94 10.12
CA PHE A 107 12.85 -10.97 10.46
C PHE A 107 12.37 -9.59 10.89
N TYR A 108 11.15 -9.23 10.49
CA TYR A 108 10.53 -7.96 10.83
C TYR A 108 9.49 -8.16 11.92
N ILE A 109 9.46 -7.25 12.89
CA ILE A 109 8.48 -7.25 13.96
C ILE A 109 7.53 -6.09 13.71
N ASN A 110 6.27 -6.40 13.43
CA ASN A 110 5.24 -5.39 13.24
C ASN A 110 4.26 -5.43 14.42
N PRO A 111 4.31 -4.42 15.33
CA PRO A 111 3.44 -4.40 16.50
C PRO A 111 2.00 -3.95 16.18
N VAL A 112 1.73 -3.48 14.95
CA VAL A 112 0.41 -2.96 14.58
C VAL A 112 -0.21 -3.89 13.56
N PRO A 113 -1.24 -4.68 13.94
CA PRO A 113 -1.95 -5.52 12.98
C PRO A 113 -2.55 -4.67 11.84
N PRO A 114 -2.61 -5.20 10.61
CA PRO A 114 -3.15 -4.44 9.47
C PRO A 114 -4.57 -3.93 9.69
N GLU A 115 -5.44 -4.69 10.34
CA GLU A 115 -6.81 -4.27 10.61
C GLU A 115 -6.85 -3.07 11.55
N GLN A 116 -5.98 -3.04 12.55
CA GLN A 116 -5.87 -1.92 13.48
C GLN A 116 -5.31 -0.68 12.78
N ALA A 117 -4.31 -0.86 11.92
CA ALA A 117 -3.74 0.24 11.14
C ALA A 117 -4.81 0.90 10.27
N VAL A 118 -5.62 0.11 9.58
CA VAL A 118 -6.71 0.63 8.75
C VAL A 118 -7.73 1.40 9.59
N GLU A 119 -8.10 0.87 10.75
CA GLU A 119 -9.03 1.54 11.66
C GLU A 119 -8.49 2.92 12.08
N ILE A 120 -7.21 3.01 12.43
CA ILE A 120 -6.59 4.27 12.82
C ILE A 120 -6.57 5.26 11.64
N LEU A 121 -6.17 4.79 10.46
CA LEU A 121 -6.11 5.64 9.27
C LEU A 121 -7.49 6.19 8.90
N ARG A 122 -8.50 5.35 8.90
CA ARG A 122 -9.86 5.77 8.54
C ARG A 122 -10.47 6.69 9.58
N SER A 123 -10.29 6.39 10.86
CA SER A 123 -10.83 7.21 11.95
C SER A 123 -10.23 8.61 11.95
N ALA A 124 -8.94 8.73 11.71
CA ALA A 124 -8.26 10.03 11.66
C ALA A 124 -8.76 10.91 10.50
N ASN A 125 -9.31 10.28 9.46
CA ASN A 125 -9.83 10.97 8.28
C ASN A 125 -11.36 11.12 8.30
N GLY A 126 -12.00 10.81 9.43
CA GLY A 126 -13.44 10.96 9.58
C GLY A 126 -14.27 9.84 8.96
N ASP A 127 -13.63 8.79 8.47
CA ASP A 127 -14.32 7.64 7.88
C ASP A 127 -14.65 6.64 9.00
N SER A 128 -15.91 6.57 9.40
CA SER A 128 -16.37 5.53 10.33
C SER A 128 -16.83 4.32 9.53
N GLN A 129 -16.67 3.16 10.12
CA GLN A 129 -17.19 1.93 9.54
C GLN A 129 -18.69 1.83 9.65
#